data_f2beb783d0678e170d01d5a24e1aef8a
#
_entry.id   f2beb783d0678e170d01d5a24e1aef8a
#
_cell.length_a   1.000
_cell.length_b   1.000
_cell.length_c   1.000
_cell.angle_alpha   90.00
_cell.angle_beta   90.00
_cell.angle_gamma   90.00
#
_symmetry.space_group_name_H-M   'P 1'
#
loop_
_entity.id
_entity.type
_entity.pdbx_description
1 polymer ?
#
loop_
_entity_poly.entity_id
_entity_poly.type
_entity_poly.pdbx_seq_one_letter_code
_entity_poly.pdbx_strand_id
1 'polypeptide(L)'
;MMSKLIFSRRAPDNITEELVAVLSSKASFEFKGLFDVIFLNLRQRNAASGGEEMLRLRTYEKLQSLVHQGAVTRTVTGATKKYKGVTKRMVAVSAEMKVLRSKWSARLRAKAAAGL
;
A
#
# COMPACT_ATOMS: atom_id res chain seq x y z
N MET A 1 -16.57 -5.89 14.72
CA MET A 1 -15.99 -6.01 14.35
C MET A 1 -15.05 -5.58 14.13
N MET A 2 -14.64 -5.82 14.30
CA MET A 2 -13.77 -5.32 14.11
C MET A 2 -13.33 -5.09 13.09
N SER A 3 -13.27 -4.31 12.99
CA SER A 3 -12.92 -4.06 11.78
C SER A 3 -11.71 -4.61 11.44
N LYS A 4 -11.60 -5.09 10.33
CA LYS A 4 -10.45 -5.48 9.89
C LYS A 4 -9.68 -4.33 9.54
N LEU A 5 -8.66 -4.03 10.22
CA LEU A 5 -7.73 -3.01 9.85
C LEU A 5 -6.98 -3.48 8.64
N ILE A 6 -6.75 -2.59 7.69
CA ILE A 6 -5.88 -2.86 6.56
C ILE A 6 -4.48 -3.14 7.03
N PHE A 7 -4.08 -2.47 8.12
CA PHE A 7 -2.73 -2.57 8.63
C PHE A 7 -2.73 -3.27 9.97
N SER A 8 -1.71 -4.10 10.20
CA SER A 8 -1.53 -4.74 11.48
C SER A 8 -0.97 -3.73 12.48
N ARG A 9 -0.64 -4.19 13.67
CA ARG A 9 0.00 -3.35 14.67
C ARG A 9 1.42 -2.97 14.33
N ARG A 10 1.97 -3.57 13.29
CA ARG A 10 3.32 -3.28 12.83
C ARG A 10 3.31 -2.01 12.01
N ALA A 11 4.51 -1.53 11.65
CA ALA A 11 4.64 -0.41 10.77
C ALA A 11 3.90 -0.68 9.46
N PRO A 12 3.40 0.36 8.81
CA PRO A 12 2.76 0.18 7.52
C PRO A 12 3.71 -0.48 6.52
N ASP A 13 3.14 -1.36 5.71
CA ASP A 13 3.87 -2.07 4.70
C ASP A 13 4.29 -1.11 3.57
N ASN A 14 5.55 -1.17 3.17
CA ASN A 14 6.07 -0.29 2.12
C ASN A 14 5.32 -0.46 0.80
N ILE A 15 4.94 -1.69 0.47
CA ILE A 15 4.22 -1.95 -0.77
C ILE A 15 2.85 -1.27 -0.72
N THR A 16 2.15 -1.39 0.40
CA THR A 16 0.85 -0.76 0.55
C THR A 16 0.97 0.76 0.50
N GLU A 17 2.02 1.31 1.12
CA GLU A 17 2.26 2.75 1.05
C GLU A 17 2.41 3.23 -0.39
N GLU A 18 3.19 2.49 -1.19
CA GLU A 18 3.38 2.86 -2.59
C GLU A 18 2.10 2.72 -3.39
N LEU A 19 1.34 1.65 -3.16
CA LEU A 19 0.06 1.46 -3.84
C LEU A 19 -0.89 2.62 -3.55
N VAL A 20 -1.00 3.01 -2.30
CA VAL A 20 -1.87 4.11 -1.91
C VAL A 20 -1.40 5.42 -2.54
N ALA A 21 -0.09 5.67 -2.53
CA ALA A 21 0.45 6.89 -3.12
C ALA A 21 0.16 6.98 -4.61
N VAL A 22 0.39 5.90 -5.34
CA VAL A 22 0.18 5.89 -6.78
C VAL A 22 -1.31 5.92 -7.12
N LEU A 23 -2.12 5.15 -6.41
CA LEU A 23 -3.55 5.07 -6.71
C LEU A 23 -4.35 6.25 -6.15
N SER A 24 -3.71 7.13 -5.40
CA SER A 24 -4.35 8.38 -4.98
C SER A 24 -4.49 9.35 -6.13
N SER A 25 -3.75 9.15 -7.22
CA SER A 25 -4.00 9.91 -8.44
C SER A 25 -5.33 9.44 -9.03
N LYS A 26 -5.87 10.23 -9.95
CA LYS A 26 -7.15 9.87 -10.55
C LYS A 26 -7.01 8.96 -11.76
N ALA A 27 -5.81 8.47 -12.02
CA ALA A 27 -5.55 7.62 -13.17
C ALA A 27 -5.92 6.18 -12.90
N SER A 28 -6.24 5.45 -13.97
CA SER A 28 -6.46 4.02 -13.92
C SER A 28 -5.19 3.32 -14.41
N PHE A 29 -4.90 2.17 -13.85
CA PHE A 29 -3.70 1.42 -14.19
C PHE A 29 -4.03 -0.05 -14.41
N GLU A 30 -3.37 -0.65 -15.40
CA GLU A 30 -3.30 -2.11 -15.45
C GLU A 30 -2.24 -2.55 -14.45
N PHE A 31 -2.34 -3.79 -14.00
CA PHE A 31 -1.42 -4.25 -12.95
C PHE A 31 0.04 -4.15 -13.37
N LYS A 32 0.35 -4.49 -14.62
CA LYS A 32 1.74 -4.45 -15.07
C LYS A 32 2.32 -3.04 -14.94
N GLY A 33 1.62 -2.04 -15.44
CA GLY A 33 2.09 -0.66 -15.36
C GLY A 33 2.16 -0.17 -13.92
N LEU A 34 1.18 -0.54 -13.13
CA LEU A 34 1.14 -0.19 -11.71
C LEU A 34 2.35 -0.80 -11.00
N PHE A 35 2.61 -2.08 -11.22
CA PHE A 35 3.73 -2.75 -10.58
C PHE A 35 5.07 -2.12 -10.99
N ASP A 36 5.23 -1.76 -12.26
CA ASP A 36 6.47 -1.14 -12.73
C ASP A 36 6.78 0.13 -11.95
N VAL A 37 5.77 0.97 -11.73
CA VAL A 37 5.95 2.20 -10.96
C VAL A 37 6.28 1.89 -9.50
N ILE A 38 5.55 0.96 -8.90
CA ILE A 38 5.76 0.57 -7.52
C ILE A 38 7.16 0.01 -7.32
N PHE A 39 7.60 -0.86 -8.22
CA PHE A 39 8.91 -1.48 -8.12
C PHE A 39 10.02 -0.45 -8.22
N LEU A 40 9.89 0.49 -9.16
CA LEU A 40 10.86 1.56 -9.30
C LEU A 40 10.94 2.39 -8.03
N ASN A 41 9.79 2.76 -7.47
CA ASN A 41 9.75 3.55 -6.25
C ASN A 41 10.37 2.81 -5.07
N LEU A 42 10.09 1.52 -4.94
CA LEU A 42 10.66 0.72 -3.87
C LEU A 42 12.17 0.61 -3.99
N ARG A 43 12.67 0.46 -5.22
CA ARG A 43 14.12 0.42 -5.44
C ARG A 43 14.77 1.74 -5.05
N GLN A 44 14.14 2.85 -5.38
CA GLN A 44 14.69 4.16 -5.04
C GLN A 44 14.72 4.40 -3.53
N ARG A 45 13.83 3.75 -2.78
CA ARG A 45 13.83 3.84 -1.32
C ARG A 45 14.65 2.73 -0.66
N ASN A 46 15.33 1.92 -1.44
CA ASN A 46 16.04 0.73 -0.94
C ASN A 46 15.11 -0.22 -0.18
N ALA A 47 13.87 -0.33 -0.64
CA ALA A 47 12.88 -1.18 0.00
C ALA A 47 12.45 -2.35 -0.90
N ALA A 48 13.18 -2.60 -1.99
CA ALA A 48 12.85 -3.68 -2.91
C ALA A 48 13.64 -4.93 -2.57
N SER A 49 13.28 -5.57 -1.46
CA SER A 49 13.95 -6.78 -1.05
C SER A 49 13.12 -8.00 -1.43
N GLY A 50 13.77 -9.12 -1.63
CA GLY A 50 13.09 -10.39 -1.91
C GLY A 50 12.95 -10.73 -3.39
N GLY A 51 13.48 -9.92 -4.28
CA GLY A 51 13.44 -10.19 -5.71
C GLY A 51 12.16 -9.71 -6.37
N GLU A 52 12.23 -9.51 -7.67
CA GLU A 52 11.12 -8.93 -8.43
C GLU A 52 9.86 -9.80 -8.40
N GLU A 53 10.02 -11.11 -8.55
CA GLU A 53 8.86 -12.00 -8.59
C GLU A 53 8.10 -12.01 -7.28
N MET A 54 8.83 -12.04 -6.17
CA MET A 54 8.19 -11.99 -4.85
C MET A 54 7.49 -10.67 -4.63
N LEU A 55 8.12 -9.59 -5.04
CA LEU A 55 7.50 -8.27 -4.93
C LEU A 55 6.26 -8.16 -5.79
N ARG A 56 6.29 -8.76 -6.98
CA ARG A 56 5.13 -8.76 -7.87
C ARG A 56 3.96 -9.49 -7.20
N LEU A 57 4.23 -10.65 -6.65
CA LEU A 57 3.19 -11.42 -5.97
C LEU A 57 2.62 -10.67 -4.77
N ARG A 58 3.49 -10.11 -3.95
CA ARG A 58 3.05 -9.34 -2.78
C ARG A 58 2.26 -8.11 -3.18
N THR A 59 2.70 -7.43 -4.22
CA THR A 59 1.99 -6.25 -4.72
C THR A 59 0.59 -6.63 -5.19
N TYR A 60 0.48 -7.74 -5.90
CA TYR A 60 -0.81 -8.20 -6.35
C TYR A 60 -1.73 -8.52 -5.17
N GLU A 61 -1.21 -9.20 -4.16
CA GLU A 61 -2.00 -9.55 -2.98
C GLU A 61 -2.47 -8.32 -2.22
N LYS A 62 -1.58 -7.34 -2.05
CA LYS A 62 -1.96 -6.10 -1.36
C LYS A 62 -2.97 -5.31 -2.17
N LEU A 63 -2.83 -5.30 -3.49
CA LEU A 63 -3.77 -4.63 -4.36
C LEU A 63 -5.16 -5.28 -4.25
N GLN A 64 -5.22 -6.60 -4.26
CA GLN A 64 -6.50 -7.30 -4.12
C GLN A 64 -7.13 -7.01 -2.76
N SER A 65 -6.33 -6.88 -1.73
CA SER A 65 -6.83 -6.52 -0.41
C SER A 65 -7.49 -5.13 -0.44
N LEU A 66 -6.87 -4.17 -1.12
CA LEU A 66 -7.44 -2.84 -1.25
C LEU A 66 -8.73 -2.85 -2.05
N VAL A 67 -8.78 -3.66 -3.11
CA VAL A 67 -10.02 -3.83 -3.88
C VAL A 67 -11.12 -4.40 -3.01
N HIS A 68 -10.79 -5.42 -2.23
CA HIS A 68 -11.75 -6.08 -1.36
C HIS A 68 -12.31 -5.14 -0.30
N GLN A 69 -11.52 -4.20 0.14
CA GLN A 69 -11.94 -3.22 1.14
C GLN A 69 -12.61 -2.00 0.55
N GLY A 70 -12.76 -1.94 -0.75
CA GLY A 70 -13.43 -0.83 -1.39
C GLY A 70 -12.58 0.40 -1.60
N ALA A 71 -11.27 0.32 -1.33
CA ALA A 71 -10.37 1.46 -1.54
C ALA A 71 -9.92 1.59 -2.99
N VAL A 72 -10.01 0.50 -3.74
CA VAL A 72 -9.63 0.47 -5.16
C VAL A 72 -10.75 -0.21 -5.93
N THR A 73 -11.10 0.34 -7.08
CA THR A 73 -12.09 -0.26 -7.97
C THR A 73 -11.37 -0.98 -9.09
N ARG A 74 -11.77 -2.21 -9.36
CA ARG A 74 -11.27 -2.98 -10.49
C ARG A 74 -12.33 -2.99 -11.57
N THR A 75 -11.97 -2.54 -12.75
CA THR A 75 -12.85 -2.53 -13.91
C THR A 75 -12.32 -3.52 -14.93
N VAL A 76 -13.18 -4.38 -15.42
CA VAL A 76 -12.82 -5.38 -16.43
C VAL A 76 -13.49 -5.02 -17.74
N THR A 77 -12.69 -4.85 -18.79
CA THR A 77 -13.20 -4.56 -20.12
C THR A 77 -12.55 -5.56 -21.06
N GLY A 78 -13.31 -6.56 -21.52
CA GLY A 78 -12.75 -7.65 -22.30
C GLY A 78 -11.70 -8.38 -21.49
N ALA A 79 -10.48 -8.47 -22.01
CA ALA A 79 -9.37 -9.12 -21.31
C ALA A 79 -8.58 -8.16 -20.45
N THR A 80 -8.94 -6.89 -20.44
CA THR A 80 -8.17 -5.85 -19.73
C THR A 80 -8.78 -5.57 -18.37
N LYS A 81 -7.93 -5.57 -17.34
CA LYS A 81 -8.34 -5.20 -15.98
C LYS A 81 -7.62 -3.93 -15.60
N LYS A 82 -8.37 -2.94 -15.14
CA LYS A 82 -7.79 -1.67 -14.70
C LYS A 82 -8.18 -1.39 -13.26
N TYR A 83 -7.27 -0.76 -12.55
CA TYR A 83 -7.44 -0.44 -11.14
C TYR A 83 -7.38 1.07 -10.94
N LYS A 84 -8.30 1.56 -10.15
CA LYS A 84 -8.37 2.99 -9.86
C LYS A 84 -8.72 3.19 -8.41
N GLY A 85 -8.05 4.13 -7.75
CA GLY A 85 -8.34 4.45 -6.35
C GLY A 85 -9.69 5.14 -6.20
N VAL A 86 -10.40 4.78 -5.13
CA VAL A 86 -11.64 5.44 -4.75
C VAL A 86 -11.27 6.59 -3.85
N THR A 87 -11.40 7.83 -4.32
CA THR A 87 -10.84 9.00 -3.65
C THR A 87 -11.20 9.09 -2.16
N LYS A 88 -12.46 8.93 -1.83
CA LYS A 88 -12.89 9.00 -0.42
C LYS A 88 -12.20 7.97 0.45
N ARG A 89 -12.16 6.73 -0.03
CA ARG A 89 -11.55 5.65 0.74
C ARG A 89 -10.04 5.79 0.78
N MET A 90 -9.44 6.31 -0.29
CA MET A 90 -7.99 6.52 -0.31
C MET A 90 -7.56 7.56 0.71
N VAL A 91 -8.35 8.62 0.87
CA VAL A 91 -8.06 9.62 1.89
C VAL A 91 -8.10 8.98 3.28
N ALA A 92 -9.11 8.15 3.54
CA ALA A 92 -9.22 7.48 4.83
C ALA A 92 -8.05 6.53 5.07
N VAL A 93 -7.66 5.75 4.07
CA VAL A 93 -6.54 4.82 4.17
C VAL A 93 -5.23 5.58 4.40
N SER A 94 -5.02 6.67 3.67
CA SER A 94 -3.83 7.51 3.85
C SER A 94 -3.75 8.06 5.26
N ALA A 95 -4.87 8.51 5.80
CA ALA A 95 -4.90 9.04 7.16
C ALA A 95 -4.56 7.94 8.18
N GLU A 96 -5.11 6.75 7.98
CA GLU A 96 -4.83 5.61 8.83
C GLU A 96 -3.35 5.24 8.80
N MET A 97 -2.75 5.24 7.60
CA MET A 97 -1.33 4.95 7.46
C MET A 97 -0.47 5.96 8.19
N LYS A 98 -0.83 7.24 8.09
CA LYS A 98 -0.07 8.30 8.78
C LYS A 98 -0.13 8.13 10.29
N VAL A 99 -1.30 7.78 10.81
CA VAL A 99 -1.46 7.55 12.24
C VAL A 99 -0.61 6.37 12.69
N LEU A 100 -0.64 5.27 11.95
CA LEU A 100 0.15 4.09 12.29
C LEU A 100 1.64 4.36 12.21
N ARG A 101 2.07 5.09 11.19
CA ARG A 101 3.47 5.44 11.04
C ARG A 101 3.93 6.33 12.20
N SER A 102 3.10 7.29 12.58
CA SER A 102 3.42 8.17 13.69
C SER A 102 3.52 7.41 15.02
N LYS A 103 2.58 6.51 15.27
CA LYS A 103 2.62 5.69 16.48
C LYS A 103 3.83 4.78 16.50
N TRP A 104 4.18 4.21 15.37
CA TRP A 104 5.34 3.34 15.27
C TRP A 104 6.62 4.12 15.56
N SER A 105 6.75 5.31 14.97
CA SER A 105 7.92 6.16 15.19
C SER A 105 8.04 6.60 16.64
N ALA A 106 6.93 6.95 17.28
CA ALA A 106 6.92 7.33 18.68
C ALA A 106 7.35 6.15 19.56
N ARG A 107 6.87 4.96 19.24
CA ARG A 107 7.24 3.77 20.00
C ARG A 107 8.72 3.47 19.86
N LEU A 108 9.27 3.62 18.66
CA LEU A 108 10.71 3.40 18.45
C LEU A 108 11.54 4.42 19.22
N ARG A 109 11.13 5.68 19.23
CA ARG A 109 11.84 6.71 19.96
C ARG A 109 11.82 6.45 21.48
N ALA A 110 10.65 6.07 21.98
CA ALA A 110 10.52 5.75 23.40
C ALA A 110 11.38 4.56 23.78
N LYS A 111 11.41 3.54 22.94
CA LYS A 111 12.20 2.35 23.19
C LYS A 111 13.68 2.68 23.16
N ALA A 112 14.11 3.48 22.20
CA ALA A 112 15.51 3.87 22.11
C ALA A 112 15.92 4.68 23.33
N ALA A 113 15.05 5.58 23.81
CA ALA A 113 15.37 6.38 24.98
C ALA A 113 15.41 5.57 26.26
N ALA A 114 14.55 4.55 26.36
CA ALA A 114 14.46 3.76 27.59
C ALA A 114 15.38 2.54 27.57
N GLY A 115 15.63 2.04 26.40
CA GLY A 115 16.32 0.77 26.25
C GLY A 115 17.81 0.87 26.23
N LEU A 116 18.31 2.00 26.42
CA LEU A 116 19.73 2.12 26.35
C LEU A 116 20.55 1.23 27.17
#